data_c9e96c536fd4194558a7077e4b9a60e5
#
_entry.id   c9e96c536fd4194558a7077e4b9a60e5
#
_cell.length_a   1.000
_cell.length_b   1.000
_cell.length_c   1.000
_cell.angle_alpha   90.00
_cell.angle_beta   90.00
_cell.angle_gamma   90.00
#
_symmetry.space_group_name_H-M   'P 1'
#
loop_
_entity.id
_entity.type
_entity.pdbx_description
1 polymer ?
#
loop_
_entity_poly.entity_id
_entity_poly.type
_entity_poly.pdbx_seq_one_letter_code
_entity_poly.pdbx_strand_id
1 'polypeptide(L)'
;MFERLRANGQHALIIERGFLQPRREWASLAFDGLNRRGRYAGPADDGQRFARYFGHQLAPWQAHSSDRVLLIGQVPGDISLDGIDVAQWAADRAARLTALDKHVVYRPHPLKPTPCPPEAALSDCDLATELAAAGQVVTYSSTTGVESVLAGVPVVVEGPGSMAWPMASHAIEAPLVRPDRQAWCCDLAWKQWQHSELADGRAWEHVRHAVGL
;
A
#
# COMPACT_ATOMS: atom_id res chain seq x y z
N MET A 1 8.33 12.37 17.39
CA MET A 1 9.21 13.33 16.67
C MET A 1 8.39 14.38 15.92
N PHE A 2 7.48 14.02 15.02
CA PHE A 2 6.69 14.95 14.20
C PHE A 2 5.80 15.90 14.97
N GLU A 3 5.18 15.46 16.06
CA GLU A 3 4.37 16.33 16.93
C GLU A 3 5.18 17.48 17.55
N ARG A 4 6.42 17.17 17.97
CA ARG A 4 7.32 18.19 18.53
C ARG A 4 7.75 19.23 17.50
N LEU A 5 8.00 18.82 16.25
CA LEU A 5 8.34 19.73 15.16
C LEU A 5 7.15 20.64 14.86
N ARG A 6 5.95 20.07 14.72
CA ARG A 6 4.72 20.85 14.49
C ARG A 6 4.42 21.85 15.60
N ALA A 7 4.62 21.47 16.86
CA ALA A 7 4.43 22.39 18.00
C ALA A 7 5.37 23.61 17.94
N ASN A 8 6.51 23.48 17.26
CA ASN A 8 7.47 24.56 17.03
C ASN A 8 7.29 25.27 15.67
N GLY A 9 6.17 25.03 14.96
CA GLY A 9 5.94 25.60 13.63
C GLY A 9 6.89 25.04 12.54
N GLN A 10 7.52 23.90 12.78
CA GLN A 10 8.44 23.22 11.86
C GLN A 10 7.75 22.02 11.20
N HIS A 11 8.17 21.70 9.98
CA HIS A 11 7.71 20.56 9.22
C HIS A 11 8.87 19.65 8.84
N ALA A 12 8.63 18.34 8.84
CA ALA A 12 9.59 17.34 8.38
C ALA A 12 9.14 16.82 7.01
N LEU A 13 9.96 17.05 5.97
CA LEU A 13 9.76 16.39 4.69
C LEU A 13 10.33 14.98 4.76
N ILE A 14 9.50 13.99 4.45
CA ILE A 14 9.84 12.57 4.41
C ILE A 14 9.88 12.15 2.95
N ILE A 15 11.00 11.54 2.56
CA ILE A 15 11.22 11.02 1.21
C ILE A 15 11.33 9.51 1.30
N GLU A 16 10.43 8.81 0.62
CA GLU A 16 10.37 7.34 0.56
C GLU A 16 10.24 6.87 -0.90
N ARG A 17 10.29 5.57 -1.12
CA ARG A 17 10.01 5.01 -2.44
C ARG A 17 8.59 5.29 -2.89
N GLY A 18 8.38 5.38 -4.19
CA GLY A 18 7.04 5.53 -4.76
C GLY A 18 6.08 4.39 -4.41
N PHE A 19 4.80 4.63 -4.58
CA PHE A 19 3.72 3.67 -4.34
C PHE A 19 3.38 2.87 -5.59
N LEU A 20 3.57 3.46 -6.77
CA LEU A 20 3.27 2.89 -8.08
C LEU A 20 4.56 2.40 -8.77
N GLN A 21 4.47 1.33 -9.56
CA GLN A 21 5.62 0.76 -10.24
C GLN A 21 6.12 1.63 -11.42
N PRO A 22 7.41 1.63 -11.74
CA PRO A 22 8.51 1.01 -11.00
C PRO A 22 8.93 1.86 -9.79
N ARG A 23 8.62 1.40 -8.60
CA ARG A 23 8.76 2.16 -7.34
C ARG A 23 10.15 2.77 -7.09
N ARG A 24 11.19 2.19 -7.69
CA ARG A 24 12.57 2.67 -7.49
C ARG A 24 12.91 3.91 -8.32
N GLU A 25 12.12 4.21 -9.34
CA GLU A 25 12.29 5.39 -10.19
C GLU A 25 11.52 6.61 -9.66
N TRP A 26 10.73 6.39 -8.63
CA TRP A 26 9.85 7.38 -8.02
C TRP A 26 10.13 7.52 -6.54
N ALA A 27 10.07 8.76 -6.05
CA ALA A 27 10.08 9.08 -4.64
C ALA A 27 8.71 9.64 -4.22
N SER A 28 8.15 9.13 -3.13
CA SER A 28 7.02 9.77 -2.47
C SER A 28 7.51 10.87 -1.53
N LEU A 29 6.83 12.01 -1.54
CA LEU A 29 7.16 13.17 -0.71
C LEU A 29 5.97 13.52 0.17
N ALA A 30 6.15 13.42 1.48
CA ALA A 30 5.12 13.73 2.46
C ALA A 30 5.67 14.60 3.58
N PHE A 31 4.87 15.49 4.10
CA PHE A 31 5.21 16.19 5.34
C PHE A 31 4.61 15.52 6.56
N ASP A 32 5.36 15.50 7.65
CA ASP A 32 4.94 15.21 9.01
C ASP A 32 4.37 13.80 9.27
N GLY A 33 4.55 12.88 8.36
CA GLY A 33 4.09 11.50 8.49
C GLY A 33 4.47 10.63 7.31
N LEU A 34 4.36 9.31 7.49
CA LEU A 34 4.63 8.29 6.48
C LEU A 34 3.32 7.81 5.84
N ASN A 35 3.40 7.45 4.58
CA ASN A 35 2.29 6.85 3.84
C ASN A 35 1.01 7.69 4.03
N ARG A 36 -0.15 7.08 4.28
CA ARG A 36 -1.43 7.78 4.44
C ARG A 36 -1.46 8.79 5.60
N ARG A 37 -0.53 8.69 6.56
CA ARG A 37 -0.40 9.66 7.68
C ARG A 37 0.35 10.91 7.30
N GLY A 38 1.01 10.91 6.16
CA GLY A 38 1.69 12.07 5.63
C GLY A 38 0.71 13.13 5.12
N ARG A 39 1.14 14.38 5.14
CA ARG A 39 0.43 15.50 4.51
C ARG A 39 0.97 15.65 3.10
N TYR A 40 0.07 15.65 2.15
CA TYR A 40 0.36 15.80 0.71
C TYR A 40 -0.38 17.02 0.16
N ALA A 41 0.17 17.64 -0.86
CA ALA A 41 -0.60 18.53 -1.72
C ALA A 41 -1.60 17.66 -2.53
N GLY A 42 -2.76 18.22 -2.82
CA GLY A 42 -3.75 17.56 -3.65
C GLY A 42 -3.28 17.39 -5.11
N PRO A 43 -3.99 16.63 -5.92
CA PRO A 43 -3.68 16.48 -7.34
C PRO A 43 -3.81 17.83 -8.08
N ALA A 44 -2.92 18.06 -9.05
CA ALA A 44 -2.94 19.27 -9.91
C ALA A 44 -3.61 19.02 -11.26
N ASP A 45 -4.10 17.81 -11.51
CA ASP A 45 -4.91 17.46 -12.69
C ASP A 45 -5.98 16.42 -12.31
N ASP A 46 -6.87 16.11 -13.22
CA ASP A 46 -8.00 15.19 -13.08
C ASP A 46 -7.68 13.74 -13.51
N GLY A 47 -6.42 13.33 -13.45
CA GLY A 47 -5.96 11.97 -13.74
C GLY A 47 -5.01 11.85 -14.92
N GLN A 48 -4.62 12.96 -15.55
CA GLN A 48 -3.70 12.96 -16.69
C GLN A 48 -2.33 12.42 -16.29
N ARG A 49 -1.81 12.78 -15.10
CA ARG A 49 -0.55 12.25 -14.57
C ARG A 49 -0.61 10.73 -14.38
N PHE A 50 -1.69 10.23 -13.78
CA PHE A 50 -1.87 8.79 -13.61
C PHE A 50 -1.96 8.09 -14.97
N ALA A 51 -2.80 8.55 -15.87
CA ALA A 51 -2.97 7.96 -17.19
C ALA A 51 -1.65 7.89 -17.98
N ARG A 52 -0.86 8.96 -17.93
CA ARG A 52 0.42 9.06 -18.63
C ARG A 52 1.47 8.08 -18.13
N TYR A 53 1.63 7.95 -16.81
CA TYR A 53 2.75 7.21 -16.24
C TYR A 53 2.37 5.84 -15.70
N PHE A 54 1.13 5.64 -15.28
CA PHE A 54 0.70 4.47 -14.51
C PHE A 54 -0.58 3.81 -15.01
N GLY A 55 -1.27 4.38 -15.99
CA GLY A 55 -2.57 3.89 -16.47
C GLY A 55 -2.54 2.42 -16.91
N HIS A 56 -1.39 1.95 -17.42
CA HIS A 56 -1.18 0.55 -17.80
C HIS A 56 -1.22 -0.44 -16.62
N GLN A 57 -1.14 0.04 -15.37
CA GLN A 57 -1.17 -0.81 -14.17
C GLN A 57 -2.59 -1.07 -13.66
N LEU A 58 -3.58 -0.30 -14.12
CA LEU A 58 -4.94 -0.40 -13.65
C LEU A 58 -5.73 -1.45 -14.43
N ALA A 59 -5.85 -2.65 -13.87
CA ALA A 59 -6.71 -3.71 -14.39
C ALA A 59 -8.16 -3.55 -13.88
N PRO A 60 -9.18 -4.04 -14.60
CA PRO A 60 -10.54 -4.16 -14.07
C PRO A 60 -10.56 -4.98 -12.78
N TRP A 61 -11.56 -4.73 -11.90
CA TRP A 61 -11.78 -5.63 -10.77
C TRP A 61 -12.03 -7.05 -11.27
N GLN A 62 -11.37 -8.03 -10.64
CA GLN A 62 -11.57 -9.43 -10.95
C GLN A 62 -13.04 -9.83 -10.70
N ALA A 63 -13.64 -10.47 -11.70
CA ALA A 63 -15.02 -10.96 -11.63
C ALA A 63 -15.11 -12.35 -10.97
N HIS A 64 -14.02 -13.14 -11.01
CA HIS A 64 -14.00 -14.47 -10.41
C HIS A 64 -13.88 -14.41 -8.88
N SER A 65 -14.51 -15.36 -8.20
CA SER A 65 -14.31 -15.60 -6.79
C SER A 65 -13.34 -16.78 -6.64
N SER A 66 -12.35 -16.65 -5.76
CA SER A 66 -11.45 -17.72 -5.36
C SER A 66 -11.38 -17.74 -3.83
N ASP A 67 -11.29 -18.92 -3.24
CA ASP A 67 -11.03 -19.08 -1.81
C ASP A 67 -9.56 -18.85 -1.43
N ARG A 68 -8.68 -18.71 -2.44
CA ARG A 68 -7.25 -18.43 -2.25
C ARG A 68 -7.04 -17.02 -1.72
N VAL A 69 -6.41 -16.91 -0.56
CA VAL A 69 -6.04 -15.65 0.10
C VAL A 69 -4.53 -15.51 0.11
N LEU A 70 -4.05 -14.40 -0.45
CA LEU A 70 -2.64 -14.05 -0.38
C LEU A 70 -2.39 -13.20 0.87
N LEU A 71 -1.78 -13.78 1.90
CA LEU A 71 -1.40 -13.11 3.15
C LEU A 71 0.02 -12.53 3.01
N ILE A 72 0.15 -11.21 3.19
CA ILE A 72 1.40 -10.49 2.94
C ILE A 72 2.13 -10.19 4.24
N GLY A 73 3.35 -10.72 4.36
CA GLY A 73 4.30 -10.35 5.40
C GLY A 73 4.98 -9.01 5.14
N GLN A 74 5.47 -8.38 6.20
CA GLN A 74 6.18 -7.10 6.16
C GLN A 74 7.49 -7.20 6.96
N VAL A 75 8.34 -6.16 6.85
CA VAL A 75 9.60 -6.08 7.61
C VAL A 75 9.31 -5.95 9.10
N PRO A 76 9.75 -6.88 9.95
CA PRO A 76 9.56 -6.76 11.41
C PRO A 76 10.16 -5.46 11.96
N GLY A 77 9.40 -4.77 12.81
CA GLY A 77 9.82 -3.51 13.41
C GLY A 77 9.76 -2.29 12.48
N ASP A 78 9.19 -2.43 11.27
CA ASP A 78 8.94 -1.28 10.40
C ASP A 78 7.98 -0.30 11.08
N ILE A 79 8.25 0.99 10.95
CA ILE A 79 7.45 2.06 11.57
C ILE A 79 6.00 2.07 11.09
N SER A 80 5.73 1.57 9.88
CA SER A 80 4.38 1.45 9.33
C SER A 80 3.52 0.38 9.98
N LEU A 81 4.14 -0.47 10.83
CA LEU A 81 3.44 -1.52 11.58
C LEU A 81 2.84 -1.03 12.91
N ASP A 82 3.11 0.22 13.34
CA ASP A 82 2.56 0.76 14.60
C ASP A 82 2.89 -0.06 15.85
N GLY A 83 4.05 -0.75 15.86
CA GLY A 83 4.46 -1.61 16.96
C GLY A 83 3.86 -3.02 16.93
N ILE A 84 3.10 -3.38 15.90
CA ILE A 84 2.57 -4.74 15.72
C ILE A 84 3.72 -5.72 15.48
N ASP A 85 3.69 -6.84 16.18
CA ASP A 85 4.48 -8.02 15.80
C ASP A 85 3.87 -8.65 14.56
N VAL A 86 4.51 -8.43 13.42
CA VAL A 86 3.98 -8.87 12.12
C VAL A 86 4.01 -10.40 11.96
N ALA A 87 4.90 -11.12 12.66
CA ALA A 87 4.93 -12.57 12.62
C ALA A 87 3.73 -13.15 13.37
N GLN A 88 3.47 -12.65 14.58
CA GLN A 88 2.29 -13.06 15.36
C GLN A 88 1.00 -12.65 14.64
N TRP A 89 0.94 -11.42 14.10
CA TRP A 89 -0.21 -10.97 13.30
C TRP A 89 -0.48 -11.91 12.12
N ALA A 90 0.55 -12.32 11.37
CA ALA A 90 0.38 -13.22 10.24
C ALA A 90 -0.12 -14.59 10.68
N ALA A 91 0.40 -15.14 11.78
CA ALA A 91 -0.07 -16.41 12.34
C ALA A 91 -1.55 -16.37 12.75
N ASP A 92 -1.95 -15.32 13.48
CA ASP A 92 -3.34 -15.11 13.90
C ASP A 92 -4.29 -14.99 12.70
N ARG A 93 -3.85 -14.29 11.64
CA ARG A 93 -4.67 -14.11 10.42
C ARG A 93 -4.74 -15.40 9.59
N ALA A 94 -3.65 -16.15 9.48
CA ALA A 94 -3.66 -17.44 8.80
C ALA A 94 -4.62 -18.42 9.48
N ALA A 95 -4.53 -18.58 10.80
CA ALA A 95 -5.44 -19.44 11.57
C ALA A 95 -6.91 -19.04 11.39
N ARG A 96 -7.18 -17.74 11.47
CA ARG A 96 -8.54 -17.21 11.32
C ARG A 96 -9.11 -17.42 9.91
N LEU A 97 -8.31 -17.17 8.87
CA LEU A 97 -8.71 -17.39 7.48
C LEU A 97 -8.97 -18.86 7.20
N THR A 98 -8.14 -19.77 7.71
CA THR A 98 -8.34 -21.22 7.59
C THR A 98 -9.62 -21.65 8.28
N ALA A 99 -9.95 -21.09 9.46
CA ALA A 99 -11.23 -21.33 10.13
C ALA A 99 -12.46 -20.82 9.35
N LEU A 100 -12.25 -19.95 8.35
CA LEU A 100 -13.25 -19.47 7.40
C LEU A 100 -13.20 -20.24 6.06
N ASP A 101 -12.63 -21.43 6.04
CA ASP A 101 -12.46 -22.31 4.86
C ASP A 101 -11.70 -21.63 3.70
N LYS A 102 -10.72 -20.77 4.01
CA LYS A 102 -9.86 -20.14 3.02
C LYS A 102 -8.56 -20.91 2.81
N HIS A 103 -8.11 -20.98 1.57
CA HIS A 103 -6.79 -21.46 1.21
C HIS A 103 -5.77 -20.33 1.34
N VAL A 104 -4.98 -20.34 2.41
CA VAL A 104 -4.02 -19.27 2.73
C VAL A 104 -2.67 -19.54 2.10
N VAL A 105 -2.16 -18.57 1.36
CA VAL A 105 -0.80 -18.55 0.84
C VAL A 105 -0.07 -17.37 1.45
N TYR A 106 1.02 -17.65 2.16
CA TYR A 106 1.82 -16.62 2.84
C TYR A 106 3.00 -16.19 1.99
N ARG A 107 3.11 -14.88 1.76
CA ARG A 107 4.24 -14.27 1.07
C ARG A 107 5.05 -13.41 2.04
N PRO A 108 6.20 -13.92 2.54
CA PRO A 108 7.07 -13.15 3.44
C PRO A 108 7.74 -11.98 2.70
N HIS A 109 8.18 -10.97 3.46
CA HIS A 109 8.92 -9.86 2.88
C HIS A 109 10.33 -10.31 2.43
N PRO A 110 10.78 -10.03 1.19
CA PRO A 110 12.03 -10.60 0.66
C PRO A 110 13.29 -10.16 1.39
N LEU A 111 13.31 -8.97 2.01
CA LEU A 111 14.50 -8.46 2.73
C LEU A 111 14.63 -9.02 4.15
N LYS A 112 13.51 -9.27 4.83
CA LYS A 112 13.47 -9.83 6.19
C LYS A 112 12.27 -10.78 6.29
N PRO A 113 12.42 -12.01 5.80
CA PRO A 113 11.32 -12.98 5.86
C PRO A 113 11.02 -13.37 7.30
N THR A 114 9.74 -13.42 7.64
CA THR A 114 9.24 -14.03 8.87
C THR A 114 8.86 -15.47 8.59
N PRO A 115 8.80 -16.34 9.61
CA PRO A 115 8.36 -17.73 9.44
C PRO A 115 6.98 -17.83 8.77
N CYS A 116 6.80 -18.83 7.92
CA CYS A 116 5.49 -19.14 7.37
C CYS A 116 4.57 -19.63 8.47
N PRO A 117 3.36 -19.08 8.63
CA PRO A 117 2.36 -19.63 9.54
C PRO A 117 2.06 -21.10 9.25
N PRO A 118 1.82 -21.94 10.28
CA PRO A 118 1.54 -23.37 10.08
C PRO A 118 0.32 -23.67 9.19
N GLU A 119 -0.68 -22.78 9.22
CA GLU A 119 -1.93 -22.90 8.48
C GLU A 119 -1.85 -22.35 7.03
N ALA A 120 -0.68 -21.87 6.60
CA ALA A 120 -0.49 -21.27 5.28
C ALA A 120 0.54 -22.06 4.45
N ALA A 121 0.32 -22.11 3.15
CA ALA A 121 1.36 -22.52 2.20
C ALA A 121 2.33 -21.36 1.96
N LEU A 122 3.62 -21.65 1.86
CA LEU A 122 4.60 -20.63 1.50
C LEU A 122 4.48 -20.28 0.01
N SER A 123 4.42 -18.99 -0.31
CA SER A 123 4.47 -18.50 -1.70
C SER A 123 5.82 -18.78 -2.34
N ASP A 124 5.83 -19.41 -3.49
CA ASP A 124 7.01 -19.75 -4.32
C ASP A 124 7.03 -19.02 -5.67
N CYS A 125 5.99 -18.23 -5.97
CA CYS A 125 5.83 -17.52 -7.22
C CYS A 125 6.19 -16.02 -7.09
N ASP A 126 6.27 -15.32 -8.21
CA ASP A 126 6.34 -13.86 -8.21
C ASP A 126 5.00 -13.23 -7.78
N LEU A 127 5.02 -11.94 -7.46
CA LEU A 127 3.84 -11.25 -6.94
C LEU A 127 2.71 -11.17 -7.99
N ALA A 128 3.02 -10.99 -9.26
CA ALA A 128 2.01 -10.87 -10.30
C ALA A 128 1.24 -12.20 -10.48
N THR A 129 1.95 -13.32 -10.46
CA THR A 129 1.36 -14.66 -10.49
C THR A 129 0.48 -14.91 -9.26
N GLU A 130 0.94 -14.53 -8.06
CA GLU A 130 0.14 -14.67 -6.84
C GLU A 130 -1.13 -13.81 -6.87
N LEU A 131 -1.02 -12.56 -7.32
CA LEU A 131 -2.19 -11.67 -7.45
C LEU A 131 -3.21 -12.21 -8.46
N ALA A 132 -2.73 -12.75 -9.59
CA ALA A 132 -3.63 -13.33 -10.60
C ALA A 132 -4.42 -14.55 -10.07
N ALA A 133 -3.85 -15.32 -9.15
CA ALA A 133 -4.49 -16.50 -8.56
C ALA A 133 -5.34 -16.18 -7.30
N ALA A 134 -5.12 -15.04 -6.65
CA ALA A 134 -5.76 -14.69 -5.39
C ALA A 134 -7.20 -14.20 -5.59
N GLY A 135 -8.13 -14.66 -4.77
CA GLY A 135 -9.48 -14.07 -4.65
C GLY A 135 -9.50 -12.82 -3.77
N GLN A 136 -8.52 -12.69 -2.88
CA GLN A 136 -8.28 -11.51 -2.03
C GLN A 136 -6.85 -11.47 -1.52
N VAL A 137 -6.42 -10.28 -1.16
CA VAL A 137 -5.14 -10.05 -0.46
C VAL A 137 -5.44 -9.60 0.97
N VAL A 138 -4.62 -10.04 1.93
CA VAL A 138 -4.67 -9.57 3.31
C VAL A 138 -3.31 -9.02 3.71
N THR A 139 -3.26 -7.80 4.22
CA THR A 139 -2.02 -7.16 4.68
C THR A 139 -2.29 -6.22 5.84
N TYR A 140 -1.28 -5.98 6.69
CA TYR A 140 -1.41 -4.92 7.68
C TYR A 140 -1.35 -3.54 7.00
N SER A 141 -0.19 -3.16 6.42
CA SER A 141 -0.02 -1.84 5.79
C SER A 141 0.90 -1.84 4.55
N SER A 142 1.22 -3.03 4.01
CA SER A 142 2.14 -3.16 2.87
C SER A 142 1.67 -2.39 1.64
N THR A 143 2.64 -1.88 0.89
CA THR A 143 2.40 -1.32 -0.45
C THR A 143 1.84 -2.36 -1.43
N THR A 144 2.03 -3.65 -1.17
CA THR A 144 1.37 -4.73 -1.94
C THR A 144 -0.17 -4.57 -1.93
N GLY A 145 -0.76 -3.92 -0.90
CA GLY A 145 -2.16 -3.54 -0.94
C GLY A 145 -2.50 -2.59 -2.09
N VAL A 146 -1.61 -1.65 -2.42
CA VAL A 146 -1.78 -0.77 -3.60
C VAL A 146 -1.69 -1.58 -4.89
N GLU A 147 -0.69 -2.47 -5.00
CA GLU A 147 -0.51 -3.35 -6.16
C GLU A 147 -1.72 -4.28 -6.34
N SER A 148 -2.29 -4.79 -5.25
CA SER A 148 -3.53 -5.59 -5.25
C SER A 148 -4.71 -4.81 -5.84
N VAL A 149 -4.97 -3.60 -5.35
CA VAL A 149 -6.04 -2.73 -5.86
C VAL A 149 -5.86 -2.43 -7.33
N LEU A 150 -4.64 -2.14 -7.79
CA LEU A 150 -4.35 -1.87 -9.21
C LEU A 150 -4.53 -3.10 -10.08
N ALA A 151 -4.13 -4.27 -9.60
CA ALA A 151 -4.35 -5.56 -10.29
C ALA A 151 -5.81 -6.01 -10.28
N GLY A 152 -6.72 -5.27 -9.65
CA GLY A 152 -8.13 -5.60 -9.56
C GLY A 152 -8.46 -6.69 -8.55
N VAL A 153 -7.56 -6.98 -7.60
CA VAL A 153 -7.78 -7.96 -6.53
C VAL A 153 -8.26 -7.23 -5.28
N PRO A 154 -9.42 -7.59 -4.70
CA PRO A 154 -9.90 -7.01 -3.46
C PRO A 154 -8.89 -7.21 -2.33
N VAL A 155 -8.76 -6.22 -1.46
CA VAL A 155 -7.80 -6.25 -0.38
C VAL A 155 -8.43 -5.96 0.97
N VAL A 156 -7.97 -6.68 1.99
CA VAL A 156 -8.18 -6.37 3.40
C VAL A 156 -6.92 -5.71 3.93
N VAL A 157 -7.06 -4.52 4.50
CA VAL A 157 -5.98 -3.74 5.08
C VAL A 157 -6.36 -3.41 6.53
N GLU A 158 -5.57 -3.86 7.50
CA GLU A 158 -5.88 -3.63 8.91
C GLU A 158 -5.14 -2.44 9.52
N GLY A 159 -4.03 -2.00 8.89
CA GLY A 159 -3.28 -0.82 9.33
C GLY A 159 -3.77 0.46 8.67
N PRO A 160 -4.33 1.43 9.42
CA PRO A 160 -4.94 2.65 8.86
C PRO A 160 -3.92 3.58 8.17
N GLY A 161 -2.63 3.34 8.36
CA GLY A 161 -1.54 4.05 7.69
C GLY A 161 -1.30 3.63 6.24
N SER A 162 -1.89 2.53 5.77
CA SER A 162 -1.71 2.03 4.40
C SER A 162 -2.29 2.97 3.35
N MET A 163 -1.59 3.13 2.22
CA MET A 163 -2.08 3.88 1.07
C MET A 163 -3.30 3.21 0.39
N ALA A 164 -3.46 1.89 0.55
CA ALA A 164 -4.62 1.15 0.03
C ALA A 164 -5.86 1.23 0.93
N TRP A 165 -5.74 1.79 2.14
CA TRP A 165 -6.84 1.88 3.10
C TRP A 165 -8.17 2.39 2.51
N PRO A 166 -8.23 3.47 1.71
CA PRO A 166 -9.50 3.97 1.17
C PRO A 166 -10.19 3.01 0.19
N MET A 167 -9.46 2.02 -0.33
CA MET A 167 -9.92 1.06 -1.34
C MET A 167 -10.14 -0.34 -0.77
N ALA A 168 -10.03 -0.51 0.55
CA ALA A 168 -9.93 -1.80 1.21
C ALA A 168 -11.08 -2.07 2.19
N SER A 169 -11.35 -3.34 2.46
CA SER A 169 -12.02 -3.77 3.69
C SER A 169 -11.03 -3.74 4.85
N HIS A 170 -11.51 -3.62 6.09
CA HIS A 170 -10.64 -3.42 7.25
C HIS A 170 -10.64 -4.57 8.26
N ALA A 171 -11.38 -5.64 7.96
CA ALA A 171 -11.40 -6.88 8.72
C ALA A 171 -11.60 -8.05 7.76
N ILE A 172 -11.03 -9.20 8.09
CA ILE A 172 -11.13 -10.41 7.25
C ILE A 172 -12.55 -10.97 7.15
N GLU A 173 -13.42 -10.66 8.10
CA GLU A 173 -14.84 -11.04 8.11
C GLU A 173 -15.75 -10.03 7.40
N ALA A 174 -15.24 -8.85 7.10
CA ALA A 174 -16.01 -7.83 6.41
C ALA A 174 -16.22 -8.18 4.93
N PRO A 175 -17.32 -7.77 4.32
CA PRO A 175 -17.51 -7.90 2.89
C PRO A 175 -16.38 -7.24 2.11
N LEU A 176 -15.89 -7.91 1.07
CA LEU A 176 -14.88 -7.34 0.18
C LEU A 176 -15.48 -6.21 -0.65
N VAL A 177 -14.81 -5.06 -0.65
CA VAL A 177 -15.23 -3.88 -1.40
C VAL A 177 -14.49 -3.78 -2.75
N ARG A 178 -15.15 -3.19 -3.74
CA ARG A 178 -14.61 -2.88 -5.07
C ARG A 178 -15.04 -1.48 -5.49
N PRO A 179 -14.53 -0.43 -4.81
CA PRO A 179 -14.95 0.95 -5.08
C PRO A 179 -14.41 1.43 -6.43
N ASP A 180 -14.93 2.57 -6.90
CA ASP A 180 -14.29 3.31 -7.98
C ASP A 180 -12.90 3.78 -7.53
N ARG A 181 -11.91 3.62 -8.42
CA ARG A 181 -10.50 3.86 -8.13
C ARG A 181 -9.94 5.12 -8.78
N GLN A 182 -10.74 5.80 -9.63
CA GLN A 182 -10.24 6.89 -10.46
C GLN A 182 -9.62 8.02 -9.62
N ALA A 183 -10.37 8.54 -8.65
CA ALA A 183 -9.90 9.64 -7.80
C ALA A 183 -8.69 9.23 -6.93
N TRP A 184 -8.68 7.99 -6.42
CA TRP A 184 -7.57 7.47 -5.63
C TRP A 184 -6.30 7.27 -6.46
N CYS A 185 -6.42 6.78 -7.69
CA CYS A 185 -5.31 6.65 -8.63
C CYS A 185 -4.69 8.02 -8.98
N CYS A 186 -5.54 9.01 -9.22
CA CYS A 186 -5.12 10.38 -9.46
C CYS A 186 -4.34 10.93 -8.26
N ASP A 187 -4.89 10.80 -7.07
CA ASP A 187 -4.29 11.24 -5.81
C ASP A 187 -2.92 10.55 -5.54
N LEU A 188 -2.82 9.24 -5.77
CA LEU A 188 -1.55 8.51 -5.63
C LEU A 188 -0.47 8.98 -6.61
N ALA A 189 -0.84 9.28 -7.86
CA ALA A 189 0.13 9.73 -8.86
C ALA A 189 0.77 11.08 -8.49
N TRP A 190 0.04 11.93 -7.75
CA TRP A 190 0.53 13.22 -7.27
C TRP A 190 1.23 13.16 -5.90
N LYS A 191 1.29 12.00 -5.28
CA LYS A 191 2.06 11.75 -4.05
C LYS A 191 3.47 11.26 -4.30
N GLN A 192 3.84 11.05 -5.56
CA GLN A 192 5.17 10.56 -5.95
C GLN A 192 5.71 11.29 -7.18
N TRP A 193 7.05 11.35 -7.26
CA TRP A 193 7.79 12.21 -8.16
C TRP A 193 8.95 11.45 -8.79
N GLN A 194 9.22 11.67 -10.08
CA GLN A 194 10.41 11.17 -10.73
C GLN A 194 11.65 11.88 -10.17
N HIS A 195 12.79 11.21 -10.19
CA HIS A 195 14.05 11.82 -9.76
C HIS A 195 14.40 13.09 -10.56
N SER A 196 14.01 13.17 -11.83
CA SER A 196 14.15 14.39 -12.65
C SER A 196 13.29 15.54 -12.15
N GLU A 197 12.07 15.27 -11.68
CA GLU A 197 11.17 16.27 -11.10
C GLU A 197 11.64 16.80 -9.74
N LEU A 198 12.41 15.97 -9.01
CA LEU A 198 13.11 16.39 -7.79
C LEU A 198 14.29 17.32 -8.15
N ALA A 199 15.07 16.92 -9.16
CA ALA A 199 16.28 17.64 -9.56
C ALA A 199 15.99 19.02 -10.16
N ASP A 200 14.89 19.18 -10.90
CA ASP A 200 14.49 20.44 -11.53
C ASP A 200 13.58 21.32 -10.67
N GLY A 201 13.24 20.86 -9.45
CA GLY A 201 12.46 21.63 -8.48
C GLY A 201 10.94 21.53 -8.62
N ARG A 202 10.39 20.93 -9.69
CA ARG A 202 8.93 20.82 -9.90
C ARG A 202 8.22 20.09 -8.77
N ALA A 203 8.85 19.06 -8.22
CA ALA A 203 8.32 18.34 -7.07
C ALA A 203 8.17 19.26 -5.86
N TRP A 204 9.21 20.08 -5.56
CA TRP A 204 9.19 21.01 -4.44
C TRP A 204 8.11 22.07 -4.60
N GLU A 205 8.00 22.68 -5.79
CA GLU A 205 6.98 23.70 -6.08
C GLU A 205 5.57 23.21 -5.81
N HIS A 206 5.30 21.92 -6.05
CA HIS A 206 4.00 21.34 -5.76
C HIS A 206 3.84 20.96 -4.28
N VAL A 207 4.77 20.19 -3.72
CA VAL A 207 4.56 19.58 -2.39
C VAL A 207 4.57 20.59 -1.25
N ARG A 208 5.28 21.73 -1.39
CA ARG A 208 5.33 22.79 -0.37
C ARG A 208 3.96 23.33 0.00
N HIS A 209 2.99 23.29 -0.92
CA HIS A 209 1.61 23.72 -0.66
C HIS A 209 0.88 22.85 0.37
N ALA A 210 1.33 21.60 0.63
CA ALA A 210 0.76 20.75 1.66
C ALA A 210 0.87 21.34 3.08
N VAL A 211 1.83 22.27 3.29
CA VAL A 211 2.11 22.92 4.59
C VAL A 211 2.04 24.43 4.52
N GLY A 212 1.60 24.98 3.40
CA GLY A 212 1.41 26.44 3.23
C GLY A 212 2.70 27.23 3.00
N LEU A 213 3.74 26.59 2.45
CA LEU A 213 5.01 27.21 2.06
C LEU A 213 5.00 27.68 0.60
#